data_1be2e2bd8c75a2f100d9e812819b3b4d
#
_entry.id   1be2e2bd8c75a2f100d9e812819b3b4d
#
_cell.length_a   1.000
_cell.length_b   1.000
_cell.length_c   1.000
_cell.angle_alpha   90.00
_cell.angle_beta   90.00
_cell.angle_gamma   90.00
#
_symmetry.space_group_name_H-M   'P 1'
#
loop_
_entity.id
_entity.type
_entity.pdbx_description
1 polymer ?
#
loop_
_entity_poly.entity_id
_entity_poly.type
_entity_poly.pdbx_seq_one_letter_code
_entity_poly.pdbx_strand_id
1 'polypeptide(L)'
;MAARLATLTRRGAAALARPARRLSNFHPLAQHINRPDNNVETPFDFTPENHIRAEHILGKYPANYRASGIIPLLDLAQRQHGGWLPVAAMCKVAALVGVAPMRVYEVATFYTMFNREPVGKYFIQLCGTTPCMVCGSEAIKKAIEDHLGIQE
;
A
#
# COMPACT_ATOMS: atom_id res chain seq x y z
N MET A 1 33.31 23.67 47.39
CA MET A 1 33.23 23.46 45.91
C MET A 1 32.01 22.57 45.63
N ALA A 2 30.92 23.15 45.24
CA ALA A 2 29.66 22.45 44.97
C ALA A 2 29.47 22.26 43.49
N ALA A 3 29.47 21.00 43.04
CA ALA A 3 29.22 20.63 41.67
C ALA A 3 27.69 20.69 41.38
N ARG A 4 27.28 21.57 40.51
CA ARG A 4 25.91 21.65 40.00
C ARG A 4 25.69 20.53 38.99
N LEU A 5 24.87 19.53 39.34
CA LEU A 5 24.30 18.62 38.37
C LEU A 5 23.28 19.34 37.52
N ALA A 6 23.55 19.50 36.22
CA ALA A 6 22.59 20.00 35.24
C ALA A 6 21.62 18.86 34.93
N THR A 7 20.38 18.99 35.35
CA THR A 7 19.27 18.14 34.96
C THR A 7 18.91 18.46 33.49
N LEU A 8 19.29 17.56 32.60
CA LEU A 8 18.80 17.55 31.23
C LEU A 8 17.33 17.13 31.23
N THR A 9 16.45 18.13 31.17
CA THR A 9 15.05 17.90 30.88
C THR A 9 14.92 17.38 29.45
N ARG A 10 14.62 16.09 29.30
CA ARG A 10 14.13 15.51 28.06
C ARG A 10 12.85 16.25 27.68
N ARG A 11 12.95 17.23 26.82
CA ARG A 11 11.79 17.73 26.07
C ARG A 11 11.32 16.61 25.17
N GLY A 12 10.24 15.94 25.58
CA GLY A 12 9.55 14.97 24.77
C GLY A 12 9.13 15.64 23.47
N ALA A 13 9.69 15.19 22.35
CA ALA A 13 9.10 15.41 21.06
C ALA A 13 7.74 14.71 21.10
N ALA A 14 6.67 15.49 21.29
CA ALA A 14 5.31 15.06 21.02
C ALA A 14 5.27 14.78 19.52
N ALA A 15 5.58 13.54 19.14
CA ALA A 15 5.26 13.03 17.84
C ALA A 15 3.75 13.23 17.70
N LEU A 16 3.34 14.10 16.78
CA LEU A 16 1.96 14.23 16.37
C LEU A 16 1.52 12.84 15.89
N ALA A 17 0.94 12.08 16.81
CA ALA A 17 0.30 10.82 16.50
C ALA A 17 -0.80 11.15 15.49
N ARG A 18 -0.54 10.91 14.20
CA ARG A 18 -1.59 10.91 13.19
C ARG A 18 -2.64 9.91 13.69
N PRO A 19 -3.91 10.31 13.80
CA PRO A 19 -4.95 9.39 14.24
C PRO A 19 -4.85 8.14 13.37
N ALA A 20 -4.73 6.97 14.01
CA ALA A 20 -4.74 5.70 13.33
C ALA A 20 -6.01 5.67 12.48
N ARG A 21 -5.86 5.74 11.15
CA ARG A 21 -7.00 5.57 10.24
C ARG A 21 -7.51 4.17 10.48
N ARG A 22 -8.74 4.05 10.95
CA ARG A 22 -9.45 2.78 10.97
C ARG A 22 -9.43 2.23 9.54
N LEU A 23 -8.62 1.22 9.33
CA LEU A 23 -8.67 0.40 8.13
C LEU A 23 -9.81 -0.60 8.30
N SER A 24 -11.05 -0.13 8.31
CA SER A 24 -12.19 -1.00 8.09
C SER A 24 -12.17 -1.43 6.62
N ASN A 25 -11.40 -2.46 6.33
CA ASN A 25 -11.03 -2.85 4.98
C ASN A 25 -12.09 -3.68 4.26
N PHE A 26 -13.28 -3.76 4.78
CA PHE A 26 -14.36 -4.40 4.08
C PHE A 26 -15.39 -3.36 3.62
N HIS A 27 -15.05 -2.62 2.58
CA HIS A 27 -16.09 -2.00 1.77
C HIS A 27 -16.71 -3.12 0.91
N PRO A 28 -17.99 -3.45 1.11
CA PRO A 28 -18.67 -4.46 0.31
C PRO A 28 -18.73 -4.12 -1.18
N LEU A 29 -18.45 -2.86 -1.51
CA LEU A 29 -18.26 -2.37 -2.87
C LEU A 29 -16.85 -1.80 -2.93
N ALA A 30 -16.01 -2.34 -3.81
CA ALA A 30 -14.66 -1.85 -4.08
C ALA A 30 -14.73 -0.51 -4.84
N GLN A 31 -15.42 0.47 -4.26
CA GLN A 31 -15.63 1.79 -4.83
C GLN A 31 -14.49 2.72 -4.44
N HIS A 32 -13.89 3.38 -5.44
CA HIS A 32 -12.92 4.42 -5.19
C HIS A 32 -13.63 5.73 -4.78
N ILE A 33 -13.16 6.35 -3.71
CA ILE A 33 -13.59 7.69 -3.28
C ILE A 33 -12.45 8.64 -3.55
N ASN A 34 -12.65 9.65 -4.41
CA ASN A 34 -11.65 10.66 -4.71
C ASN A 34 -11.25 11.42 -3.45
N ARG A 35 -9.93 11.56 -3.26
CA ARG A 35 -9.31 12.35 -2.21
C ARG A 35 -8.26 13.27 -2.82
N PRO A 36 -7.84 14.32 -2.11
CA PRO A 36 -6.79 15.22 -2.60
C PRO A 36 -5.46 14.49 -2.91
N ASP A 37 -5.16 13.44 -2.16
CA ASP A 37 -3.96 12.60 -2.28
C ASP A 37 -4.12 11.39 -3.20
N ASN A 38 -5.35 11.06 -3.61
CA ASN A 38 -5.66 9.89 -4.43
C ASN A 38 -6.84 10.15 -5.37
N ASN A 39 -6.54 10.68 -6.53
CA ASN A 39 -7.50 10.92 -7.62
C ASN A 39 -6.81 10.68 -8.98
N VAL A 40 -7.57 10.75 -10.06
CA VAL A 40 -7.06 10.53 -11.42
C VAL A 40 -6.10 11.63 -11.87
N GLU A 41 -6.25 12.84 -11.32
CA GLU A 41 -5.44 14.02 -11.66
C GLU A 41 -4.09 14.05 -10.91
N THR A 42 -3.93 13.21 -9.89
CA THR A 42 -2.66 13.09 -9.15
C THR A 42 -1.55 12.67 -10.12
N PRO A 43 -0.47 13.43 -10.22
CA PRO A 43 0.60 13.09 -11.16
C PRO A 43 1.30 11.79 -10.73
N PHE A 44 1.32 10.84 -11.64
CA PHE A 44 2.10 9.61 -11.48
C PHE A 44 2.77 9.25 -12.79
N ASP A 45 4.07 9.01 -12.74
CA ASP A 45 4.81 8.41 -13.83
C ASP A 45 5.87 7.45 -13.30
N PHE A 46 6.29 6.48 -14.12
CA PHE A 46 7.40 5.62 -13.79
C PHE A 46 8.71 6.40 -13.85
N THR A 47 9.63 6.11 -12.93
CA THR A 47 10.99 6.60 -13.05
C THR A 47 11.65 6.06 -14.33
N PRO A 48 12.67 6.74 -14.87
CA PRO A 48 13.37 6.27 -16.10
C PRO A 48 13.83 4.81 -16.00
N GLU A 49 14.32 4.39 -14.84
CA GLU A 49 14.73 3.01 -14.58
C GLU A 49 13.53 2.04 -14.61
N ASN A 50 12.41 2.45 -14.06
CA ASN A 50 11.21 1.63 -14.04
C ASN A 50 10.50 1.60 -15.39
N HIS A 51 10.67 2.61 -16.24
CA HIS A 51 10.24 2.55 -17.63
C HIS A 51 10.95 1.43 -18.38
N ILE A 52 12.29 1.33 -18.24
CA ILE A 52 13.08 0.25 -18.86
C ILE A 52 12.60 -1.13 -18.34
N ARG A 53 12.36 -1.23 -17.02
CA ARG A 53 11.81 -2.46 -16.43
C ARG A 53 10.42 -2.80 -16.94
N ALA A 54 9.56 -1.81 -17.11
CA ALA A 54 8.20 -1.99 -17.62
C ALA A 54 8.22 -2.50 -19.07
N GLU A 55 9.08 -1.95 -19.91
CA GLU A 55 9.28 -2.44 -21.29
C GLU A 55 9.80 -3.88 -21.31
N HIS A 56 10.77 -4.20 -20.46
CA HIS A 56 11.28 -5.56 -20.32
C HIS A 56 10.20 -6.55 -19.84
N ILE A 57 9.33 -6.13 -18.91
CA ILE A 57 8.19 -6.94 -18.46
C ILE A 57 7.24 -7.20 -19.62
N LEU A 58 6.87 -6.16 -20.37
CA LEU A 58 5.96 -6.29 -21.51
C LEU A 58 6.56 -7.11 -22.65
N GLY A 59 7.87 -7.04 -22.84
CA GLY A 59 8.60 -7.84 -23.84
C GLY A 59 8.60 -9.34 -23.60
N LYS A 60 8.24 -9.79 -22.38
CA LYS A 60 8.11 -11.23 -22.07
C LYS A 60 6.83 -11.87 -22.63
N TYR A 61 5.86 -11.04 -22.99
CA TYR A 61 4.55 -11.50 -23.46
C TYR A 61 4.41 -11.26 -24.96
N PRO A 62 3.69 -12.13 -25.68
CA PRO A 62 3.35 -11.91 -27.08
C PRO A 62 2.57 -10.60 -27.25
N ALA A 63 2.69 -9.97 -28.42
CA ALA A 63 2.10 -8.68 -28.70
C ALA A 63 0.57 -8.62 -28.50
N ASN A 64 -0.13 -9.72 -28.75
CA ASN A 64 -1.59 -9.86 -28.54
C ASN A 64 -1.98 -10.17 -27.08
N TYR A 65 -1.02 -10.45 -26.19
CA TYR A 65 -1.25 -10.77 -24.77
C TYR A 65 -0.58 -9.78 -23.80
N ARG A 66 -0.40 -8.54 -24.22
CA ARG A 66 0.19 -7.48 -23.36
C ARG A 66 -0.59 -7.28 -22.04
N ALA A 67 -1.89 -7.58 -22.02
CA ALA A 67 -2.72 -7.55 -20.82
C ALA A 67 -2.18 -8.45 -19.68
N SER A 68 -1.43 -9.50 -20.00
CA SER A 68 -0.77 -10.34 -18.99
C SER A 68 0.31 -9.60 -18.18
N GLY A 69 0.79 -8.46 -18.67
CA GLY A 69 1.73 -7.59 -17.96
C GLY A 69 1.10 -6.71 -16.88
N ILE A 70 -0.22 -6.71 -16.71
CA ILE A 70 -0.91 -5.84 -15.73
C ILE A 70 -0.41 -6.10 -14.31
N ILE A 71 -0.41 -7.35 -13.85
CA ILE A 71 -0.01 -7.73 -12.49
C ILE A 71 1.43 -7.29 -12.17
N PRO A 72 2.45 -7.66 -12.95
CA PRO A 72 3.82 -7.25 -12.64
C PRO A 72 4.05 -5.74 -12.81
N LEU A 73 3.30 -5.04 -13.67
CA LEU A 73 3.38 -3.58 -13.77
C LEU A 73 2.74 -2.89 -12.57
N LEU A 74 1.63 -3.41 -12.04
CA LEU A 74 1.03 -2.93 -10.80
C LEU A 74 1.97 -3.14 -9.61
N ASP A 75 2.64 -4.29 -9.51
CA ASP A 75 3.63 -4.54 -8.46
C ASP A 75 4.80 -3.55 -8.56
N LEU A 76 5.30 -3.29 -9.77
CA LEU A 76 6.36 -2.29 -10.00
C LEU A 76 5.92 -0.88 -9.60
N ALA A 77 4.70 -0.48 -9.95
CA ALA A 77 4.12 0.81 -9.57
C ALA A 77 3.94 0.93 -8.06
N GLN A 78 3.43 -0.11 -7.40
CA GLN A 78 3.24 -0.16 -5.96
C GLN A 78 4.56 0.00 -5.19
N ARG A 79 5.61 -0.69 -5.63
CA ARG A 79 6.95 -0.58 -5.04
C ARG A 79 7.54 0.81 -5.21
N GLN A 80 7.33 1.44 -6.37
CA GLN A 80 7.77 2.80 -6.61
C GLN A 80 7.05 3.82 -5.73
N HIS A 81 5.76 3.60 -5.45
CA HIS A 81 4.90 4.55 -4.74
C HIS A 81 4.80 4.29 -3.23
N GLY A 82 5.80 3.69 -2.62
CA GLY A 82 5.84 3.52 -1.17
C GLY A 82 4.89 2.43 -0.63
N GLY A 83 4.63 1.40 -1.43
CA GLY A 83 3.90 0.21 -1.01
C GLY A 83 2.39 0.25 -1.23
N TRP A 84 1.86 1.27 -1.94
CA TRP A 84 0.44 1.35 -2.28
C TRP A 84 0.22 1.90 -3.70
N LEU A 85 -0.98 1.68 -4.25
CA LEU A 85 -1.35 2.02 -5.62
C LEU A 85 -2.37 3.16 -5.66
N PRO A 86 -1.99 4.39 -6.04
CA PRO A 86 -2.95 5.43 -6.36
C PRO A 86 -3.68 5.13 -7.67
N VAL A 87 -4.88 5.71 -7.84
CA VAL A 87 -5.68 5.54 -9.07
C VAL A 87 -4.90 6.00 -10.30
N ALA A 88 -4.14 7.08 -10.20
CA ALA A 88 -3.32 7.58 -11.29
C ALA A 88 -2.28 6.55 -11.77
N ALA A 89 -1.68 5.76 -10.86
CA ALA A 89 -0.76 4.69 -11.22
C ALA A 89 -1.47 3.57 -11.99
N MET A 90 -2.69 3.21 -11.58
CA MET A 90 -3.50 2.22 -12.30
C MET A 90 -3.86 2.70 -13.72
N CYS A 91 -4.22 3.98 -13.87
CA CYS A 91 -4.47 4.59 -15.18
C CYS A 91 -3.21 4.59 -16.06
N LYS A 92 -2.03 4.87 -15.48
CA LYS A 92 -0.77 4.83 -16.21
C LYS A 92 -0.44 3.42 -16.71
N VAL A 93 -0.64 2.41 -15.86
CA VAL A 93 -0.48 1.00 -16.26
C VAL A 93 -1.45 0.64 -17.38
N ALA A 94 -2.71 1.07 -17.30
CA ALA A 94 -3.71 0.83 -18.35
C ALA A 94 -3.26 1.42 -19.69
N ALA A 95 -2.75 2.65 -19.69
CA ALA A 95 -2.22 3.32 -20.87
C ALA A 95 -1.01 2.60 -21.48
N LEU A 96 -0.07 2.12 -20.65
CA LEU A 96 1.11 1.38 -21.11
C LEU A 96 0.78 0.03 -21.73
N VAL A 97 -0.20 -0.66 -21.15
CA VAL A 97 -0.65 -1.97 -21.65
C VAL A 97 -1.57 -1.84 -22.87
N GLY A 98 -2.28 -0.71 -22.99
CA GLY A 98 -3.27 -0.45 -24.04
C GLY A 98 -4.64 -1.07 -23.74
N VAL A 99 -5.08 -1.06 -22.48
CA VAL A 99 -6.39 -1.55 -22.05
C VAL A 99 -7.20 -0.44 -21.38
N ALA A 100 -8.52 -0.64 -21.28
CA ALA A 100 -9.36 0.28 -20.53
C ALA A 100 -8.97 0.30 -19.04
N PRO A 101 -8.95 1.46 -18.36
CA PRO A 101 -8.60 1.57 -16.94
C PRO A 101 -9.38 0.62 -16.03
N MET A 102 -10.67 0.37 -16.36
CA MET A 102 -11.51 -0.56 -15.62
C MET A 102 -10.90 -1.96 -15.50
N ARG A 103 -10.23 -2.45 -16.56
CA ARG A 103 -9.58 -3.77 -16.53
C ARG A 103 -8.43 -3.84 -15.53
N VAL A 104 -7.74 -2.73 -15.35
CA VAL A 104 -6.68 -2.63 -14.34
C VAL A 104 -7.28 -2.51 -12.93
N TYR A 105 -8.39 -1.76 -12.78
CA TYR A 105 -9.10 -1.67 -11.49
C TYR A 105 -9.62 -3.03 -11.03
N GLU A 106 -10.19 -3.83 -11.92
CA GLU A 106 -10.64 -5.19 -11.64
C GLU A 106 -9.49 -6.03 -11.04
N VAL A 107 -8.32 -5.99 -11.64
CA VAL A 107 -7.13 -6.72 -11.16
C VAL A 107 -6.66 -6.18 -9.81
N ALA A 108 -6.54 -4.87 -9.67
CA ALA A 108 -6.06 -4.23 -8.44
C ALA A 108 -7.02 -4.43 -7.26
N THR A 109 -8.32 -4.60 -7.51
CA THR A 109 -9.32 -4.85 -6.45
C THR A 109 -9.48 -6.32 -6.12
N PHE A 110 -9.25 -7.20 -7.09
CA PHE A 110 -9.37 -8.64 -6.90
C PHE A 110 -8.21 -9.23 -6.09
N TYR A 111 -6.99 -8.83 -6.39
CA TYR A 111 -5.79 -9.38 -5.73
C TYR A 111 -5.46 -8.61 -4.46
N THR A 112 -5.47 -9.30 -3.32
CA THR A 112 -5.21 -8.72 -1.98
C THR A 112 -3.80 -8.20 -1.79
N MET A 113 -2.86 -8.58 -2.66
CA MET A 113 -1.49 -8.08 -2.63
C MET A 113 -1.38 -6.60 -3.02
N PHE A 114 -2.41 -6.02 -3.65
CA PHE A 114 -2.43 -4.63 -4.06
C PHE A 114 -3.10 -3.75 -3.00
N ASN A 115 -2.33 -2.86 -2.41
CA ASN A 115 -2.81 -1.91 -1.42
C ASN A 115 -3.32 -0.65 -2.13
N ARG A 116 -4.61 -0.38 -2.09
CA ARG A 116 -5.22 0.81 -2.73
C ARG A 116 -5.26 2.03 -1.80
N GLU A 117 -4.84 1.86 -0.57
CA GLU A 117 -4.74 2.89 0.45
C GLU A 117 -3.29 2.99 0.93
N PRO A 118 -2.85 4.19 1.36
CA PRO A 118 -1.53 4.36 1.92
C PRO A 118 -1.28 3.40 3.08
N VAL A 119 -0.17 2.70 3.03
CA VAL A 119 0.30 1.81 4.11
C VAL A 119 1.48 2.43 4.85
N GLY A 120 1.75 1.96 6.06
CA GLY A 120 2.89 2.39 6.85
C GLY A 120 4.21 1.81 6.31
N LYS A 121 5.33 2.30 6.84
CA LYS A 121 6.67 1.78 6.52
C LYS A 121 6.78 0.27 6.81
N TYR A 122 6.11 -0.18 7.87
CA TYR A 122 5.97 -1.59 8.22
C TYR A 122 4.48 -1.93 8.13
N PHE A 123 4.17 -2.90 7.30
CA PHE A 123 2.82 -3.38 7.08
C PHE A 123 2.73 -4.84 7.52
N ILE A 124 2.14 -5.06 8.69
CA ILE A 124 2.00 -6.40 9.28
C ILE A 124 0.66 -6.96 8.84
N GLN A 125 0.68 -8.13 8.22
CA GLN A 125 -0.51 -8.86 7.81
C GLN A 125 -0.68 -10.07 8.70
N LEU A 126 -1.81 -10.13 9.42
CA LEU A 126 -2.17 -11.26 10.28
C LEU A 126 -3.38 -11.98 9.69
N CYS A 127 -3.29 -13.28 9.58
CA CYS A 127 -4.41 -14.10 9.14
C CYS A 127 -5.44 -14.26 10.25
N GLY A 128 -6.67 -13.81 10.00
CA GLY A 128 -7.82 -13.90 10.91
C GLY A 128 -8.91 -14.87 10.43
N THR A 129 -8.62 -15.81 9.51
CA THR A 129 -9.60 -16.79 9.05
C THR A 129 -9.86 -17.88 10.11
N THR A 130 -10.96 -18.59 9.99
CA THR A 130 -11.40 -19.59 10.98
C THR A 130 -10.30 -20.56 11.42
N PRO A 131 -9.49 -21.18 10.54
CA PRO A 131 -8.40 -22.06 10.97
C PRO A 131 -7.36 -21.35 11.84
N CYS A 132 -7.02 -20.11 11.49
CA CYS A 132 -6.05 -19.33 12.25
C CYS A 132 -6.60 -18.89 13.60
N MET A 133 -7.90 -18.56 13.70
CA MET A 133 -8.56 -18.25 14.96
C MET A 133 -8.53 -19.44 15.92
N VAL A 134 -8.83 -20.64 15.42
CA VAL A 134 -8.73 -21.89 16.20
C VAL A 134 -7.29 -22.12 16.72
N CYS A 135 -6.30 -21.71 15.94
CA CYS A 135 -4.87 -21.79 16.30
C CYS A 135 -4.39 -20.59 17.15
N GLY A 136 -5.28 -19.68 17.56
CA GLY A 136 -4.95 -18.58 18.48
C GLY A 136 -4.50 -17.28 17.81
N SER A 137 -4.91 -16.98 16.59
CA SER A 137 -4.55 -15.72 15.89
C SER A 137 -5.00 -14.47 16.66
N GLU A 138 -6.09 -14.52 17.41
CA GLU A 138 -6.56 -13.40 18.25
C GLU A 138 -5.58 -13.08 19.40
N ALA A 139 -5.01 -14.12 20.02
CA ALA A 139 -4.00 -13.92 21.03
C ALA A 139 -2.72 -13.28 20.45
N ILE A 140 -2.36 -13.66 19.23
CA ILE A 140 -1.24 -13.04 18.49
C ILE A 140 -1.56 -11.59 18.15
N LYS A 141 -2.79 -11.29 17.68
CA LYS A 141 -3.24 -9.93 17.41
C LYS A 141 -3.08 -9.06 18.64
N LYS A 142 -3.63 -9.50 19.78
CA LYS A 142 -3.54 -8.79 21.04
C LYS A 142 -2.10 -8.55 21.48
N ALA A 143 -1.24 -9.54 21.35
CA ALA A 143 0.18 -9.40 21.70
C ALA A 143 0.90 -8.35 20.83
N ILE A 144 0.54 -8.27 19.54
CA ILE A 144 1.08 -7.26 18.62
C ILE A 144 0.58 -5.86 19.02
N GLU A 145 -0.73 -5.72 19.29
CA GLU A 145 -1.33 -4.46 19.73
C GLU A 145 -0.71 -3.96 21.03
N ASP A 146 -0.57 -4.83 22.02
CA ASP A 146 0.03 -4.51 23.31
C ASP A 146 1.50 -4.11 23.17
N HIS A 147 2.27 -4.80 22.32
CA HIS A 147 3.68 -4.52 22.10
C HIS A 147 3.93 -3.21 21.34
N LEU A 148 3.13 -2.93 20.33
CA LEU A 148 3.28 -1.74 19.49
C LEU A 148 2.51 -0.52 19.99
N GLY A 149 1.61 -0.69 20.96
CA GLY A 149 0.76 0.38 21.48
C GLY A 149 -0.24 0.92 20.46
N ILE A 150 -0.66 0.10 19.51
CA ILE A 150 -1.63 0.42 18.46
C ILE A 150 -2.94 -0.32 18.70
N GLN A 151 -4.04 0.28 18.29
CA GLN A 151 -5.36 -0.37 18.30
C GLN A 151 -5.94 -0.29 16.88
N GLU A 152 -6.65 -1.35 16.48
CA GLU A 152 -7.35 -1.43 15.20
C GLU A 152 -8.65 -0.62 15.21
#